data_caf142e1c133cf487b5f074408a69d31
#
_entry.id   caf142e1c133cf487b5f074408a69d31
#
_cell.length_a   1.000
_cell.length_b   1.000
_cell.length_c   1.000
_cell.angle_alpha   90.00
_cell.angle_beta   90.00
_cell.angle_gamma   90.00
#
_symmetry.space_group_name_H-M   'P 1'
#
loop_
_entity.id
_entity.type
_entity.pdbx_description
1 polymer ?
#
loop_
_entity_poly.entity_id
_entity_poly.type
_entity_poly.pdbx_seq_one_letter_code
_entity_poly.pdbx_strand_id
1 'polypeptide(L)'
;MLGHSILFDYSFLKKAAVDRKLTFERSAVDTLQIARKYLPELPHRNLEYLCRYYEIPHHAHRALEDAKATDRLFRKLIELFYREETGGQASTEAVVKSAKNSLFEPQTLHFQVKRDTPATKPQKERLYRLAEQHKLTLEVDVEKLTRSEASRLADKILAKYGR
;
A
#
# COMPACT_ATOMS: atom_id res chain seq x y z
N MET A 1 6.95 2.83 -9.87
CA MET A 1 7.21 2.26 -8.54
C MET A 1 7.28 0.74 -8.65
N LEU A 2 7.93 0.07 -7.72
CA LEU A 2 7.93 -1.39 -7.59
C LEU A 2 7.54 -1.75 -6.15
N GLY A 3 6.70 -2.75 -5.97
CA GLY A 3 6.31 -3.21 -4.64
C GLY A 3 5.68 -4.60 -4.63
N HIS A 4 5.46 -5.11 -3.44
CA HIS A 4 4.70 -6.33 -3.20
C HIS A 4 3.39 -5.98 -2.50
N SER A 5 2.27 -6.00 -3.22
CA SER A 5 0.99 -5.36 -2.82
C SER A 5 1.06 -3.83 -2.82
N ILE A 6 1.69 -3.27 -3.83
CA ILE A 6 2.06 -1.84 -3.92
C ILE A 6 0.87 -0.88 -3.80
N LEU A 7 -0.35 -1.32 -4.13
CA LEU A 7 -1.55 -0.49 -3.98
C LEU A 7 -1.79 -0.08 -2.52
N PHE A 8 -1.38 -0.92 -1.57
CA PHE A 8 -1.46 -0.61 -0.15
C PHE A 8 -0.60 0.61 0.18
N ASP A 9 0.69 0.57 -0.13
CA ASP A 9 1.63 1.68 0.12
C ASP A 9 1.23 2.94 -0.64
N TYR A 10 0.84 2.79 -1.90
CA TYR A 10 0.36 3.88 -2.73
C TYR A 10 -0.87 4.58 -2.12
N SER A 11 -1.77 3.83 -1.50
CA SER A 11 -2.97 4.39 -0.88
C SER A 11 -2.65 5.37 0.24
N PHE A 12 -1.64 5.09 1.06
CA PHE A 12 -1.17 5.99 2.11
C PHE A 12 -0.49 7.23 1.54
N LEU A 13 0.39 7.05 0.55
CA LEU A 13 1.09 8.16 -0.09
C LEU A 13 0.10 9.10 -0.80
N LYS A 14 -0.85 8.53 -1.54
CA LYS A 14 -1.89 9.31 -2.23
C LYS A 14 -2.77 10.05 -1.24
N LYS A 15 -3.18 9.40 -0.14
CA LYS A 15 -3.94 10.09 0.91
C LYS A 15 -3.15 11.26 1.50
N ALA A 16 -1.89 11.04 1.85
CA ALA A 16 -1.03 12.09 2.40
C ALA A 16 -0.82 13.27 1.44
N ALA A 17 -0.75 13.01 0.14
CA ALA A 17 -0.67 14.05 -0.88
C ALA A 17 -1.98 14.84 -0.99
N VAL A 18 -3.11 14.15 -1.08
CA VAL A 18 -4.46 14.76 -1.17
C VAL A 18 -4.76 15.61 0.06
N ASP A 19 -4.40 15.14 1.26
CA ASP A 19 -4.55 15.90 2.51
C ASP A 19 -3.76 17.24 2.48
N ARG A 20 -2.71 17.31 1.65
CA ARG A 20 -1.91 18.51 1.38
C ARG A 20 -2.28 19.25 0.10
N LYS A 21 -3.39 18.90 -0.54
CA LYS A 21 -3.85 19.46 -1.82
C LYS A 21 -2.86 19.25 -2.97
N LEU A 22 -2.08 18.17 -2.90
CA LEU A 22 -1.14 17.78 -3.94
C LEU A 22 -1.72 16.63 -4.78
N THR A 23 -1.36 16.59 -6.05
CA THR A 23 -1.65 15.45 -6.92
C THR A 23 -0.55 14.39 -6.78
N PHE A 24 -0.93 13.12 -6.74
CA PHE A 24 0.01 12.01 -6.67
C PHE A 24 -0.51 10.85 -7.52
N GLU A 25 -0.14 10.86 -8.79
CA GLU A 25 -0.44 9.79 -9.74
C GLU A 25 0.86 9.05 -10.07
N ARG A 26 0.83 7.72 -10.01
CA ARG A 26 2.00 6.88 -10.26
C ARG A 26 1.59 5.60 -10.97
N SER A 27 2.55 5.09 -11.74
CA SER A 27 2.49 3.73 -12.26
C SER A 27 3.44 2.83 -11.47
N ALA A 28 3.08 1.56 -11.33
CA ALA A 28 3.87 0.60 -10.58
C ALA A 28 3.79 -0.80 -11.16
N VAL A 29 4.79 -1.60 -10.82
CA VAL A 29 4.77 -3.06 -10.96
C VAL A 29 4.50 -3.67 -9.59
N ASP A 30 3.57 -4.62 -9.54
CA ASP A 30 3.21 -5.33 -8.32
C ASP A 30 3.62 -6.80 -8.40
N THR A 31 4.68 -7.16 -7.67
CA THR A 31 5.19 -8.55 -7.65
C THR A 31 4.19 -9.54 -7.09
N LEU A 32 3.23 -9.12 -6.24
CA LEU A 32 2.14 -9.99 -5.77
C LEU A 32 1.19 -10.34 -6.92
N GLN A 33 0.88 -9.41 -7.82
CA GLN A 33 0.03 -9.68 -8.99
C GLN A 33 0.73 -10.66 -9.93
N ILE A 34 2.03 -10.49 -10.18
CA ILE A 34 2.84 -11.42 -10.97
C ILE A 34 2.81 -12.81 -10.32
N ALA A 35 3.08 -12.90 -9.01
CA ALA A 35 3.07 -14.17 -8.29
C ALA A 35 1.69 -14.86 -8.31
N ARG A 36 0.61 -14.10 -8.20
CA ARG A 36 -0.76 -14.65 -8.33
C ARG A 36 -1.04 -15.25 -9.69
N LYS A 37 -0.49 -14.66 -10.74
CA LYS A 37 -0.70 -15.09 -12.13
C LYS A 37 0.14 -16.31 -12.48
N TYR A 38 1.41 -16.32 -12.08
CA TYR A 38 2.37 -17.31 -12.56
C TYR A 38 2.67 -18.43 -11.56
N LEU A 39 2.25 -18.28 -10.30
CA LEU A 39 2.47 -19.25 -9.23
C LEU A 39 1.14 -19.61 -8.53
N PRO A 40 0.08 -19.98 -9.29
CA PRO A 40 -1.23 -20.27 -8.70
C PRO A 40 -1.21 -21.49 -7.78
N GLU A 41 -0.25 -22.39 -7.95
CA GLU A 41 -0.09 -23.63 -7.18
C GLU A 41 0.51 -23.42 -5.78
N LEU A 42 1.19 -22.28 -5.55
CA LEU A 42 1.78 -22.04 -4.25
C LEU A 42 0.70 -21.74 -3.18
N PRO A 43 0.82 -22.27 -1.96
CA PRO A 43 -0.15 -22.04 -0.88
C PRO A 43 -0.16 -20.57 -0.39
N HIS A 44 1.00 -19.92 -0.42
CA HIS A 44 1.15 -18.53 0.01
C HIS A 44 1.94 -17.73 -1.02
N ARG A 45 1.63 -16.42 -1.11
CA ARG A 45 2.29 -15.49 -2.04
C ARG A 45 2.70 -14.19 -1.35
N ASN A 46 2.82 -14.19 -0.02
CA ASN A 46 3.41 -13.07 0.70
C ASN A 46 4.91 -12.99 0.44
N LEU A 47 5.50 -11.82 0.65
CA LEU A 47 6.91 -11.55 0.35
C LEU A 47 7.84 -12.53 1.08
N GLU A 48 7.59 -12.76 2.37
CA GLU A 48 8.40 -13.67 3.20
C GLU A 48 8.41 -15.09 2.65
N TYR A 49 7.21 -15.62 2.29
CA TYR A 49 7.09 -16.96 1.74
C TYR A 49 7.82 -17.09 0.41
N LEU A 50 7.64 -16.11 -0.50
CA LEU A 50 8.29 -16.13 -1.82
C LEU A 50 9.80 -15.95 -1.70
N CYS A 51 10.28 -15.13 -0.79
CA CYS A 51 11.72 -15.00 -0.52
C CYS A 51 12.30 -16.32 -0.04
N ARG A 52 11.65 -17.01 0.88
CA ARG A 52 12.09 -18.34 1.34
C ARG A 52 12.04 -19.39 0.23
N TYR A 53 10.98 -19.38 -0.58
CA TYR A 53 10.81 -20.33 -1.68
C TYR A 53 11.89 -20.19 -2.76
N TYR A 54 12.33 -18.95 -3.04
CA TYR A 54 13.39 -18.66 -4.02
C TYR A 54 14.78 -18.43 -3.38
N GLU A 55 14.94 -18.76 -2.11
CA GLU A 55 16.20 -18.58 -1.37
C GLU A 55 16.76 -17.16 -1.40
N ILE A 56 15.85 -16.16 -1.43
CA ILE A 56 16.21 -14.74 -1.39
C ILE A 56 16.43 -14.32 0.06
N PRO A 57 17.63 -13.81 0.43
CA PRO A 57 17.88 -13.31 1.77
C PRO A 57 16.89 -12.19 2.15
N HIS A 58 16.16 -12.40 3.25
CA HIS A 58 15.13 -11.47 3.71
C HIS A 58 15.04 -11.46 5.23
N HIS A 59 15.08 -10.27 5.80
CA HIS A 59 14.79 -10.01 7.21
C HIS A 59 13.50 -9.20 7.28
N ALA A 60 12.40 -9.91 7.53
CA ALA A 60 11.06 -9.34 7.54
C ALA A 60 10.91 -8.15 8.50
N HIS A 61 9.97 -7.25 8.16
CA HIS A 61 9.60 -6.07 8.96
C HIS A 61 10.68 -4.97 9.09
N ARG A 62 11.62 -4.94 8.15
CA ARG A 62 12.56 -3.84 7.97
C ARG A 62 12.36 -3.26 6.57
N ALA A 63 11.81 -2.04 6.49
CA ALA A 63 11.40 -1.42 5.22
C ALA A 63 12.46 -1.46 4.10
N LEU A 64 13.74 -1.24 4.44
CA LEU A 64 14.83 -1.33 3.48
C LEU A 64 15.07 -2.77 3.00
N GLU A 65 15.01 -3.74 3.90
CA GLU A 65 15.21 -5.15 3.55
C GLU A 65 14.02 -5.70 2.77
N ASP A 66 12.78 -5.29 3.11
CA ASP A 66 11.59 -5.61 2.35
C ASP A 66 11.66 -5.03 0.93
N ALA A 67 12.15 -3.80 0.77
CA ALA A 67 12.34 -3.18 -0.54
C ALA A 67 13.40 -3.91 -1.39
N LYS A 68 14.56 -4.26 -0.80
CA LYS A 68 15.62 -5.03 -1.47
C LYS A 68 15.14 -6.44 -1.86
N ALA A 69 14.42 -7.09 -0.96
CA ALA A 69 13.85 -8.41 -1.21
C ALA A 69 12.83 -8.38 -2.34
N THR A 70 11.98 -7.34 -2.40
CA THR A 70 11.03 -7.12 -3.49
C THR A 70 11.73 -6.92 -4.84
N ASP A 71 12.82 -6.16 -4.91
CA ASP A 71 13.61 -6.00 -6.14
C ASP A 71 14.22 -7.34 -6.58
N ARG A 72 14.84 -8.09 -5.67
CA ARG A 72 15.41 -9.41 -5.97
C ARG A 72 14.32 -10.39 -6.43
N LEU A 73 13.17 -10.40 -5.77
CA LEU A 73 12.03 -11.21 -6.17
C LEU A 73 11.55 -10.84 -7.57
N PHE A 74 11.43 -9.54 -7.87
CA PHE A 74 11.01 -9.08 -9.20
C PHE A 74 11.98 -9.56 -10.28
N ARG A 75 13.28 -9.43 -10.09
CA ARG A 75 14.31 -9.94 -11.02
C ARG A 75 14.18 -11.44 -11.23
N LYS A 76 13.93 -12.19 -10.16
CA LYS A 76 13.72 -13.64 -10.24
C LYS A 76 12.45 -14.00 -11.02
N LEU A 77 11.37 -13.25 -10.83
CA LEU A 77 10.13 -13.44 -11.58
C LEU A 77 10.29 -13.08 -13.08
N ILE A 78 11.09 -12.05 -13.39
CA ILE A 78 11.47 -11.74 -14.78
C ILE A 78 12.22 -12.91 -15.40
N GLU A 79 13.28 -13.40 -14.75
CA GLU A 79 14.09 -14.52 -15.24
C GLU A 79 13.22 -15.76 -15.56
N LEU A 80 12.24 -16.05 -14.71
CA LEU A 80 11.42 -17.25 -14.84
C LEU A 80 10.25 -17.10 -15.82
N PHE A 81 9.64 -15.93 -15.91
CA PHE A 81 8.33 -15.79 -16.55
C PHE A 81 8.25 -14.71 -17.63
N TYR A 82 9.17 -13.75 -17.63
CA TYR A 82 9.21 -12.76 -18.71
C TYR A 82 9.80 -13.41 -19.96
N ARG A 83 9.10 -13.28 -21.08
CA ARG A 83 9.58 -13.76 -22.39
C ARG A 83 9.66 -12.59 -23.33
N GLU A 84 10.85 -12.32 -23.86
CA GLU A 84 11.03 -11.36 -24.93
C GLU A 84 10.22 -11.79 -26.15
N GLU A 85 9.48 -10.87 -26.73
CA GLU A 85 8.84 -11.08 -28.02
C GLU A 85 9.93 -11.05 -29.10
N THR A 86 10.52 -12.19 -29.41
CA THR A 86 11.31 -12.33 -30.62
C THR A 86 10.38 -12.18 -31.81
N GLY A 87 10.61 -11.12 -32.61
CA GLY A 87 9.80 -10.71 -33.71
C GLY A 87 9.41 -11.86 -34.66
N GLY A 88 8.14 -12.21 -34.62
CA GLY A 88 7.50 -13.18 -35.49
C GLY A 88 6.03 -12.80 -35.65
N GLN A 89 5.52 -12.99 -36.86
CA GLN A 89 4.20 -12.61 -37.34
C GLN A 89 3.07 -12.72 -36.29
N ALA A 90 2.21 -11.69 -36.27
CA ALA A 90 1.04 -11.57 -35.40
C ALA A 90 0.11 -12.80 -35.51
N SER A 91 0.37 -13.82 -34.70
CA SER A 91 -0.52 -14.95 -34.47
C SER A 91 -1.33 -14.70 -33.20
N THR A 92 -2.46 -15.37 -33.04
CA THR A 92 -3.31 -15.34 -31.83
C THR A 92 -2.48 -15.59 -30.55
N GLU A 93 -1.38 -16.36 -30.66
CA GLU A 93 -0.43 -16.60 -29.58
C GLU A 93 0.39 -15.36 -29.19
N ALA A 94 0.71 -14.47 -30.12
CA ALA A 94 1.44 -13.22 -29.84
C ALA A 94 0.60 -12.26 -28.98
N VAL A 95 -0.71 -12.16 -29.23
CA VAL A 95 -1.64 -11.35 -28.43
C VAL A 95 -1.73 -11.89 -26.99
N VAL A 96 -1.76 -13.23 -26.83
CA VAL A 96 -1.78 -13.87 -25.50
C VAL A 96 -0.42 -13.70 -24.79
N LYS A 97 0.68 -13.69 -25.51
CA LYS A 97 2.03 -13.46 -24.98
C LYS A 97 2.21 -12.00 -24.54
N SER A 98 1.74 -11.03 -25.32
CA SER A 98 1.76 -9.61 -24.99
C SER A 98 0.94 -9.33 -23.71
N ALA A 99 -0.25 -9.91 -23.60
CA ALA A 99 -1.07 -9.81 -22.39
C ALA A 99 -0.41 -10.46 -21.14
N LYS A 100 0.47 -11.47 -21.33
CA LYS A 100 1.23 -12.08 -20.24
C LYS A 100 2.34 -11.15 -19.75
N ASN A 101 3.03 -10.46 -20.62
CA ASN A 101 4.13 -9.57 -20.25
C ASN A 101 3.66 -8.26 -19.59
N SER A 102 2.41 -7.85 -19.82
CA SER A 102 1.86 -6.58 -19.29
C SER A 102 1.98 -6.42 -17.77
N LEU A 103 2.00 -7.50 -17.00
CA LEU A 103 2.18 -7.44 -15.54
C LEU A 103 3.61 -7.06 -15.11
N PHE A 104 4.60 -7.22 -15.99
CA PHE A 104 5.99 -6.80 -15.75
C PHE A 104 6.23 -5.34 -16.11
N GLU A 105 5.27 -4.70 -16.76
CA GLU A 105 5.31 -3.30 -17.10
C GLU A 105 4.58 -2.44 -16.05
N PRO A 106 5.00 -1.17 -15.85
CA PRO A 106 4.34 -0.29 -14.91
C PRO A 106 2.88 -0.02 -15.28
N GLN A 107 1.94 -0.44 -14.44
CA GLN A 107 0.52 -0.17 -14.59
C GLN A 107 0.11 1.05 -13.78
N THR A 108 -0.76 1.90 -14.32
CA THR A 108 -1.31 3.06 -13.59
C THR A 108 -2.06 2.59 -12.35
N LEU A 109 -1.70 3.14 -11.20
CA LEU A 109 -2.37 2.81 -9.95
C LEU A 109 -3.64 3.64 -9.78
N HIS A 110 -4.77 2.97 -9.65
CA HIS A 110 -6.05 3.60 -9.40
C HIS A 110 -6.44 3.43 -7.93
N PHE A 111 -6.49 4.53 -7.20
CA PHE A 111 -6.97 4.56 -5.83
C PHE A 111 -7.74 5.86 -5.59
N GLN A 112 -8.98 5.73 -5.17
CA GLN A 112 -9.80 6.88 -4.77
C GLN A 112 -9.67 7.10 -3.27
N VAL A 113 -9.12 8.25 -2.89
CA VAL A 113 -9.06 8.67 -1.50
C VAL A 113 -10.48 8.97 -1.04
N LYS A 114 -10.96 8.20 -0.07
CA LYS A 114 -12.26 8.51 0.56
C LYS A 114 -12.15 9.85 1.26
N ARG A 115 -13.09 10.74 1.01
CA ARG A 115 -13.20 12.01 1.73
C ARG A 115 -13.34 11.70 3.22
N ASP A 116 -12.58 12.37 4.03
CA ASP A 116 -12.75 12.30 5.47
C ASP A 116 -14.12 12.84 5.85
N THR A 117 -14.88 12.08 6.60
CA THR A 117 -16.23 12.48 7.06
C THR A 117 -16.11 13.20 8.40
N PRO A 118 -17.05 14.10 8.73
CA PRO A 118 -17.07 14.75 10.03
C PRO A 118 -17.01 13.75 11.19
N ALA A 119 -16.39 14.13 12.27
CA ALA A 119 -16.31 13.31 13.48
C ALA A 119 -17.72 12.94 13.96
N THR A 120 -17.89 11.68 14.35
CA THR A 120 -19.16 11.21 14.91
C THR A 120 -19.41 11.79 16.30
N LYS A 121 -20.69 11.86 16.70
CA LYS A 121 -21.04 12.30 18.05
C LYS A 121 -20.28 11.56 19.15
N PRO A 122 -20.17 10.21 19.14
CA PRO A 122 -19.37 9.51 20.14
C PRO A 122 -17.88 9.87 20.14
N GLN A 123 -17.28 10.18 18.97
CA GLN A 123 -15.89 10.63 18.91
C GLN A 123 -15.68 12.01 19.53
N LYS A 124 -16.60 12.93 19.28
CA LYS A 124 -16.58 14.26 19.88
C LYS A 124 -16.75 14.19 21.39
N GLU A 125 -17.74 13.42 21.87
CA GLU A 125 -17.98 13.19 23.30
C GLU A 125 -16.78 12.56 24.00
N ARG A 126 -16.11 11.61 23.31
CA ARG A 126 -14.86 11.02 23.83
C ARG A 126 -13.76 12.07 24.00
N LEU A 127 -13.60 12.98 23.04
CA LEU A 127 -12.62 14.05 23.14
C LEU A 127 -12.92 15.03 24.28
N TYR A 128 -14.18 15.43 24.45
CA TYR A 128 -14.58 16.29 25.56
C TYR A 128 -14.33 15.60 26.90
N ARG A 129 -14.66 14.32 27.02
CA ARG A 129 -14.42 13.54 28.25
C ARG A 129 -12.92 13.43 28.57
N LEU A 130 -12.07 13.17 27.56
CA LEU A 130 -10.62 13.14 27.76
C LEU A 130 -10.06 14.51 28.15
N ALA A 131 -10.56 15.57 27.56
CA ALA A 131 -10.17 16.93 27.92
C ALA A 131 -10.54 17.26 29.37
N GLU A 132 -11.74 16.91 29.80
CA GLU A 132 -12.22 17.10 31.19
C GLU A 132 -11.41 16.25 32.17
N GLN A 133 -11.22 14.96 31.89
CA GLN A 133 -10.48 14.01 32.73
C GLN A 133 -9.05 14.49 32.99
N HIS A 134 -8.39 15.03 31.98
CA HIS A 134 -6.98 15.46 32.05
C HIS A 134 -6.85 16.99 32.24
N LYS A 135 -7.95 17.70 32.47
CA LYS A 135 -7.98 19.16 32.65
C LYS A 135 -7.26 19.93 31.52
N LEU A 136 -7.54 19.50 30.27
CA LEU A 136 -6.92 20.07 29.05
C LEU A 136 -7.87 21.05 28.37
N THR A 137 -7.33 22.15 27.89
CA THR A 137 -8.02 23.02 26.93
C THR A 137 -7.72 22.53 25.52
N LEU A 138 -8.75 22.17 24.77
CA LEU A 138 -8.59 21.79 23.35
C LEU A 138 -8.44 23.06 22.51
N GLU A 139 -7.29 23.23 21.90
CA GLU A 139 -6.98 24.39 21.03
C GLU A 139 -7.66 24.29 19.64
N VAL A 140 -8.41 23.20 19.39
CA VAL A 140 -9.09 22.91 18.13
C VAL A 140 -10.59 22.90 18.30
N ASP A 141 -11.29 23.35 17.27
CA ASP A 141 -12.77 23.29 17.22
C ASP A 141 -13.20 21.82 16.95
N VAL A 142 -13.60 21.13 18.03
CA VAL A 142 -14.01 19.70 17.97
C VAL A 142 -15.17 19.50 17.00
N GLU A 143 -16.04 20.49 16.80
CA GLU A 143 -17.20 20.38 15.91
C GLU A 143 -16.80 20.30 14.44
N LYS A 144 -15.64 20.86 14.07
CA LYS A 144 -15.12 20.85 12.69
C LYS A 144 -14.17 19.70 12.40
N LEU A 145 -13.82 18.89 13.40
CA LEU A 145 -12.91 17.77 13.18
C LEU A 145 -13.53 16.69 12.29
N THR A 146 -12.67 16.09 11.47
CA THR A 146 -12.97 14.86 10.76
C THR A 146 -12.79 13.64 11.69
N ARG A 147 -13.30 12.47 11.27
CA ARG A 147 -13.15 11.21 12.02
C ARG A 147 -11.69 10.87 12.29
N SER A 148 -10.84 11.05 11.28
CA SER A 148 -9.41 10.74 11.39
C SER A 148 -8.68 11.72 12.32
N GLU A 149 -9.04 12.99 12.29
CA GLU A 149 -8.47 14.01 13.18
C GLU A 149 -8.90 13.79 14.63
N ALA A 150 -10.18 13.50 14.85
CA ALA A 150 -10.71 13.20 16.18
C ALA A 150 -10.06 11.96 16.79
N SER A 151 -9.87 10.88 16.02
CA SER A 151 -9.17 9.67 16.49
C SER A 151 -7.71 9.97 16.82
N ARG A 152 -6.97 10.63 15.93
CA ARG A 152 -5.56 11.01 16.15
C ARG A 152 -5.38 11.92 17.37
N LEU A 153 -6.31 12.85 17.59
CA LEU A 153 -6.26 13.74 18.75
C LEU A 153 -6.49 12.96 20.04
N ALA A 154 -7.48 12.06 20.07
CA ALA A 154 -7.74 11.18 21.22
C ALA A 154 -6.52 10.29 21.53
N ASP A 155 -5.91 9.68 20.51
CA ASP A 155 -4.72 8.83 20.69
C ASP A 155 -3.51 9.65 21.19
N LYS A 156 -3.34 10.88 20.70
CA LYS A 156 -2.30 11.80 21.18
C LYS A 156 -2.48 12.18 22.66
N ILE A 157 -3.72 12.44 23.08
CA ILE A 157 -4.04 12.73 24.50
C ILE A 157 -3.71 11.52 25.35
N LEU A 158 -4.19 10.33 24.96
CA LEU A 158 -3.96 9.09 25.68
C LEU A 158 -2.48 8.69 25.76
N ALA A 159 -1.72 8.91 24.68
CA ALA A 159 -0.28 8.65 24.66
C ALA A 159 0.49 9.58 25.60
N LYS A 160 0.02 10.81 25.78
CA LYS A 160 0.72 11.82 26.62
C LYS A 160 0.30 11.76 28.09
N TYR A 161 -0.96 11.49 28.38
CA TYR A 161 -1.54 11.60 29.73
C TYR A 161 -2.02 10.29 30.31
N GLY A 162 -2.00 9.20 29.53
CA GLY A 162 -2.47 7.89 29.96
C GLY A 162 -3.97 7.67 29.70
N ARG A 163 -4.46 6.53 30.16
CA ARG A 163 -5.88 6.17 30.09
C ARG A 163 -6.62 6.62 31.32
#